data_e26bc61feb7bad4e280fcfed47760f5a
#
_entry.id   e26bc61feb7bad4e280fcfed47760f5a
#
_cell.length_a   1.000
_cell.length_b   1.000
_cell.length_c   1.000
_cell.angle_alpha   90.00
_cell.angle_beta   90.00
_cell.angle_gamma   90.00
#
_symmetry.space_group_name_H-M   'P 1'
#
loop_
_entity.id
_entity.type
_entity.pdbx_description
1 polymer ?
#
loop_
_entity_poly.entity_id
_entity_poly.type
_entity_poly.pdbx_seq_one_letter_code
_entity_poly.pdbx_strand_id
1 'polypeptide(L)'
;MCTLVILRRPGHDWPLLLAANRDEIRHRPAEPPARHWPDRPAVVAGLDRTGGGSWLGMNDQVVVAAIMNRTGSLGPAPGKRSRGELVLEALDHTEAKSAAGALADLDPNAYRPFNLLVADTIDAYWLRHGGDGEIRVHTIPPGLHMLSDTELDDSGHPRIRSYLQRFRSAEIPDPQHDHWQAWQDLLASRTYSAEADPTAAMNLEERPDGFGTVSSALIAVPAYPGFASLPRWLHAEGPPDRFPFEPIDLKG
;
A
#
# COMPACT_ATOMS: atom_id res chain seq x y z
N MET A 1 2.65 -11.22 3.75
CA MET A 1 1.63 -10.76 2.75
C MET A 1 1.17 -9.38 3.16
N CYS A 2 1.55 -8.34 2.42
CA CYS A 2 1.08 -6.99 2.70
C CYS A 2 -0.42 -6.87 2.44
N THR A 3 -1.08 -5.94 3.10
CA THR A 3 -2.49 -5.65 2.89
C THR A 3 -2.69 -4.16 2.71
N LEU A 4 -3.52 -3.80 1.76
CA LEU A 4 -3.89 -2.43 1.45
C LEU A 4 -5.41 -2.29 1.48
N VAL A 5 -5.88 -1.29 2.20
CA VAL A 5 -7.28 -0.83 2.21
C VAL A 5 -7.33 0.47 1.44
N ILE A 6 -8.25 0.59 0.52
CA ILE A 6 -8.34 1.69 -0.44
C ILE A 6 -9.76 2.24 -0.38
N LEU A 7 -9.94 3.48 0.02
CA LEU A 7 -11.23 4.16 -0.05
C LEU A 7 -11.17 5.28 -1.09
N ARG A 8 -11.95 5.11 -2.16
CA ARG A 8 -12.14 6.12 -3.21
C ARG A 8 -13.46 6.84 -3.04
N ARG A 9 -13.40 8.18 -2.99
CA ARG A 9 -14.57 9.06 -2.85
C ARG A 9 -14.47 10.22 -3.84
N PRO A 10 -14.62 10.01 -5.17
CA PRO A 10 -14.55 11.09 -6.14
C PRO A 10 -15.48 12.25 -5.77
N GLY A 11 -14.97 13.48 -5.83
CA GLY A 11 -15.72 14.70 -5.47
C GLY A 11 -15.75 15.03 -3.96
N HIS A 12 -15.14 14.22 -3.11
CA HIS A 12 -14.96 14.54 -1.68
C HIS A 12 -13.68 15.36 -1.47
N ASP A 13 -13.59 16.15 -0.39
CA ASP A 13 -12.38 16.91 -0.02
C ASP A 13 -11.16 16.00 0.18
N TRP A 14 -11.38 14.75 0.59
CA TRP A 14 -10.39 13.68 0.69
C TRP A 14 -10.81 12.52 -0.24
N PRO A 15 -10.49 12.60 -1.55
CA PRO A 15 -10.96 11.62 -2.54
C PRO A 15 -10.30 10.26 -2.41
N LEU A 16 -9.11 10.16 -1.78
CA LEU A 16 -8.41 8.92 -1.58
C LEU A 16 -7.91 8.81 -0.13
N LEU A 17 -8.31 7.72 0.55
CA LEU A 17 -7.73 7.30 1.81
C LEU A 17 -7.15 5.90 1.65
N LEU A 18 -5.98 5.66 2.24
CA LEU A 18 -5.31 4.38 2.25
C LEU A 18 -4.94 3.96 3.67
N ALA A 19 -5.05 2.66 3.94
CA ALA A 19 -4.49 2.04 5.12
C ALA A 19 -3.71 0.80 4.71
N ALA A 20 -2.51 0.60 5.24
CA ALA A 20 -1.64 -0.49 4.85
C ALA A 20 -0.93 -1.13 6.04
N ASN A 21 -0.83 -2.47 6.02
CA ASN A 21 0.13 -3.21 6.84
C ASN A 21 1.18 -3.84 5.91
N ARG A 22 2.44 -3.63 6.25
CA ARG A 22 3.57 -4.32 5.63
C ARG A 22 3.91 -5.55 6.44
N ASP A 23 3.75 -6.71 5.82
CA ASP A 23 4.17 -7.98 6.40
C ASP A 23 5.45 -8.45 5.71
N GLU A 24 6.50 -8.62 6.49
CA GLU A 24 7.83 -8.96 6.00
C GLU A 24 8.62 -9.71 7.08
N ILE A 25 9.78 -10.23 6.74
CA ILE A 25 10.75 -10.74 7.71
C ILE A 25 11.31 -9.54 8.49
N ARG A 26 11.21 -9.59 9.82
CA ARG A 26 11.57 -8.49 10.72
C ARG A 26 12.99 -7.97 10.54
N HIS A 27 13.91 -8.87 10.23
CA HIS A 27 15.32 -8.52 10.05
C HIS A 27 15.66 -8.03 8.63
N ARG A 28 14.66 -7.88 7.74
CA ARG A 28 14.89 -7.26 6.44
C ARG A 28 15.18 -5.78 6.63
N PRO A 29 16.40 -5.29 6.30
CA PRO A 29 16.77 -3.90 6.53
C PRO A 29 15.88 -2.96 5.70
N ALA A 30 15.24 -2.02 6.38
CA ALA A 30 14.38 -1.02 5.74
C ALA A 30 14.46 0.30 6.52
N GLU A 31 14.10 1.40 5.89
CA GLU A 31 13.97 2.71 6.53
C GLU A 31 12.54 3.24 6.40
N PRO A 32 12.09 4.04 7.39
CA PRO A 32 10.78 4.68 7.32
C PRO A 32 10.65 5.61 6.11
N PRO A 33 9.43 6.01 5.75
CA PRO A 33 9.21 6.91 4.63
C PRO A 33 9.95 8.24 4.80
N ALA A 34 10.79 8.57 3.81
CA ALA A 34 11.54 9.82 3.72
C ALA A 34 11.98 10.05 2.26
N ARG A 35 12.71 11.15 2.00
CA ARG A 35 13.32 11.44 0.70
C ARG A 35 14.69 10.74 0.59
N HIS A 36 14.70 9.46 0.23
CA HIS A 36 15.91 8.63 0.21
C HIS A 36 16.71 8.71 -1.10
N TRP A 37 16.08 9.10 -2.21
CA TRP A 37 16.70 9.05 -3.54
C TRP A 37 17.06 10.45 -4.02
N PRO A 38 18.38 10.82 -4.09
CA PRO A 38 18.80 12.14 -4.55
C PRO A 38 18.41 12.47 -6.00
N ASP A 39 18.27 11.44 -6.84
CA ASP A 39 17.80 11.54 -8.23
C ASP A 39 16.27 11.65 -8.35
N ARG A 40 15.55 11.45 -7.26
CA ARG A 40 14.07 11.56 -7.14
C ARG A 40 13.67 12.43 -5.96
N PRO A 41 14.04 13.72 -5.95
CA PRO A 41 13.84 14.59 -4.79
C PRO A 41 12.35 14.83 -4.45
N ALA A 42 11.44 14.58 -5.40
CA ALA A 42 10.00 14.70 -5.20
C ALA A 42 9.36 13.47 -4.54
N VAL A 43 10.13 12.40 -4.28
CA VAL A 43 9.59 11.12 -3.78
C VAL A 43 9.82 10.99 -2.28
N VAL A 44 8.74 10.77 -1.52
CA VAL A 44 8.76 10.30 -0.13
C VAL A 44 8.30 8.85 -0.14
N ALA A 45 9.14 7.92 0.30
CA ALA A 45 8.83 6.49 0.29
C ALA A 45 9.67 5.74 1.31
N GLY A 46 9.20 4.57 1.76
CA GLY A 46 10.01 3.66 2.58
C GLY A 46 11.13 3.05 1.75
N LEU A 47 12.34 2.93 2.30
CA LEU A 47 13.49 2.35 1.60
C LEU A 47 13.69 0.88 2.02
N ASP A 48 13.58 -0.03 1.08
CA ASP A 48 14.07 -1.41 1.22
C ASP A 48 15.57 -1.45 0.90
N ARG A 49 16.41 -1.49 1.92
CA ARG A 49 17.87 -1.48 1.75
C ARG A 49 18.41 -2.71 1.00
N THR A 50 17.68 -3.82 0.99
CA THR A 50 18.08 -5.03 0.27
C THR A 50 17.76 -4.93 -1.21
N GLY A 51 16.56 -4.41 -1.55
CA GLY A 51 16.07 -4.32 -2.93
C GLY A 51 16.36 -2.98 -3.59
N GLY A 52 16.76 -1.95 -2.84
CA GLY A 52 17.03 -0.59 -3.34
C GLY A 52 15.77 0.21 -3.74
N GLY A 53 14.58 -0.41 -3.68
CA GLY A 53 13.30 0.18 -4.03
C GLY A 53 12.41 0.42 -2.82
N SER A 54 11.10 0.52 -3.06
CA SER A 54 10.09 0.81 -2.04
C SER A 54 8.93 -0.20 -2.06
N TRP A 55 8.15 -0.24 -0.98
CA TRP A 55 6.86 -0.94 -0.93
C TRP A 55 5.66 0.02 -0.96
N LEU A 56 5.86 1.28 -0.57
CA LEU A 56 4.83 2.33 -0.51
C LEU A 56 5.51 3.68 -0.57
N GLY A 57 5.01 4.55 -1.44
CA GLY A 57 5.52 5.91 -1.59
C GLY A 57 4.46 6.87 -2.12
N MET A 58 4.79 8.16 -2.03
CA MET A 58 4.04 9.26 -2.60
C MET A 58 5.01 10.31 -3.15
N ASN A 59 4.66 10.97 -4.26
CA ASN A 59 5.42 12.10 -4.78
C ASN A 59 4.75 13.44 -4.45
N ASP A 60 5.42 14.54 -4.78
CA ASP A 60 4.93 15.90 -4.53
C ASP A 60 3.66 16.27 -5.35
N GLN A 61 3.35 15.51 -6.40
CA GLN A 61 2.11 15.62 -7.18
C GLN A 61 0.98 14.74 -6.62
N VAL A 62 1.19 14.15 -5.43
CA VAL A 62 0.28 13.28 -4.69
C VAL A 62 -0.11 12.00 -5.42
N VAL A 63 0.70 11.55 -6.36
CA VAL A 63 0.62 10.17 -6.85
C VAL A 63 1.12 9.24 -5.75
N VAL A 64 0.34 8.23 -5.42
CA VAL A 64 0.67 7.19 -4.43
C VAL A 64 0.84 5.87 -5.15
N ALA A 65 1.89 5.13 -4.80
CA ALA A 65 2.13 3.78 -5.32
C ALA A 65 2.45 2.80 -4.20
N ALA A 66 1.86 1.60 -4.25
CA ALA A 66 2.08 0.53 -3.28
C ALA A 66 2.17 -0.83 -3.96
N ILE A 67 3.23 -1.60 -3.64
CA ILE A 67 3.48 -2.92 -4.26
C ILE A 67 3.30 -4.05 -3.25
N MET A 68 2.67 -5.12 -3.71
CA MET A 68 2.48 -6.34 -2.96
C MET A 68 2.91 -7.56 -3.78
N ASN A 69 3.48 -8.54 -3.11
CA ASN A 69 3.75 -9.84 -3.72
C ASN A 69 2.42 -10.55 -4.02
N ARG A 70 2.37 -11.37 -5.05
CA ARG A 70 1.27 -12.33 -5.23
C ARG A 70 1.62 -13.67 -4.59
N THR A 71 0.59 -14.46 -4.29
CA THR A 71 0.74 -15.80 -3.71
C THR A 71 1.80 -16.61 -4.48
N GLY A 72 2.74 -17.23 -3.76
CA GLY A 72 3.84 -18.01 -4.32
C GLY A 72 4.99 -17.19 -4.94
N SER A 73 4.94 -15.84 -4.89
CA SER A 73 5.97 -14.98 -5.49
C SER A 73 6.85 -14.25 -4.48
N LEU A 74 6.84 -14.64 -3.20
CA LEU A 74 7.68 -14.01 -2.17
C LEU A 74 9.18 -14.19 -2.45
N GLY A 75 9.96 -13.17 -2.11
CA GLY A 75 11.43 -13.17 -2.24
C GLY A 75 11.95 -12.87 -3.65
N PRO A 76 13.28 -12.81 -3.82
CA PRO A 76 13.94 -12.63 -5.11
C PRO A 76 13.90 -13.91 -5.96
N ALA A 77 14.22 -13.79 -7.25
CA ALA A 77 14.45 -14.93 -8.13
C ALA A 77 15.59 -14.60 -9.11
N PRO A 78 16.39 -15.60 -9.54
CA PRO A 78 17.44 -15.39 -10.52
C PRO A 78 16.91 -14.76 -11.82
N GLY A 79 17.59 -13.75 -12.34
CA GLY A 79 17.23 -13.05 -13.58
C GLY A 79 16.01 -12.14 -13.46
N LYS A 80 15.43 -11.92 -12.25
CA LYS A 80 14.30 -11.00 -12.02
C LYS A 80 14.76 -9.73 -11.33
N ARG A 81 14.22 -8.61 -11.76
CA ARG A 81 14.37 -7.29 -11.14
C ARG A 81 13.58 -7.19 -9.82
N SER A 82 13.93 -6.23 -8.99
CA SER A 82 13.20 -5.93 -7.77
C SER A 82 11.86 -5.26 -8.11
N ARG A 83 10.76 -5.79 -7.58
CA ARG A 83 9.45 -5.16 -7.74
C ARG A 83 9.35 -3.80 -7.05
N GLY A 84 10.21 -3.55 -6.04
CA GLY A 84 10.25 -2.27 -5.34
C GLY A 84 10.63 -1.08 -6.21
N GLU A 85 11.30 -1.30 -7.34
CA GLU A 85 11.59 -0.25 -8.31
C GLU A 85 10.33 0.26 -9.03
N LEU A 86 9.30 -0.60 -9.21
CA LEU A 86 8.04 -0.22 -9.84
C LEU A 86 7.28 0.86 -9.06
N VAL A 87 7.46 0.90 -7.74
CA VAL A 87 6.93 1.99 -6.91
C VAL A 87 7.61 3.30 -7.28
N LEU A 88 8.93 3.31 -7.41
CA LEU A 88 9.70 4.51 -7.77
C LEU A 88 9.39 4.96 -9.20
N GLU A 89 9.32 4.02 -10.14
CA GLU A 89 8.93 4.30 -11.54
C GLU A 89 7.52 4.91 -11.61
N ALA A 90 6.55 4.41 -10.83
CA ALA A 90 5.21 5.01 -10.76
C ALA A 90 5.26 6.45 -10.25
N LEU A 91 6.11 6.72 -9.24
CA LEU A 91 6.25 8.03 -8.61
C LEU A 91 7.08 9.04 -9.44
N ASP A 92 7.70 8.62 -10.53
CA ASP A 92 8.32 9.53 -11.51
C ASP A 92 7.26 10.24 -12.41
N HIS A 93 5.99 9.85 -12.32
CA HIS A 93 4.88 10.43 -13.07
C HIS A 93 4.09 11.45 -12.25
N THR A 94 3.47 12.40 -12.95
CA THR A 94 2.64 13.45 -12.33
C THR A 94 1.19 13.04 -12.14
N GLU A 95 0.74 11.93 -12.74
CA GLU A 95 -0.63 11.45 -12.74
C GLU A 95 -0.66 9.92 -12.69
N ALA A 96 -1.60 9.36 -11.93
CA ALA A 96 -1.77 7.91 -11.81
C ALA A 96 -2.07 7.23 -13.17
N LYS A 97 -2.82 7.89 -14.04
CA LYS A 97 -3.15 7.37 -15.38
C LYS A 97 -1.91 7.20 -16.25
N SER A 98 -1.03 8.20 -16.27
CA SER A 98 0.22 8.15 -17.04
C SER A 98 1.16 7.08 -16.49
N ALA A 99 1.28 6.99 -15.16
CA ALA A 99 2.07 5.95 -14.50
C ALA A 99 1.56 4.54 -14.81
N ALA A 100 0.24 4.32 -14.69
CA ALA A 100 -0.37 3.02 -14.97
C ALA A 100 -0.17 2.58 -16.42
N GLY A 101 -0.28 3.52 -17.38
CA GLY A 101 -0.01 3.26 -18.80
C GLY A 101 1.44 2.85 -19.06
N ALA A 102 2.40 3.64 -18.54
CA ALA A 102 3.83 3.36 -18.72
C ALA A 102 4.25 2.01 -18.11
N LEU A 103 3.73 1.69 -16.92
CA LEU A 103 4.04 0.43 -16.24
C LEU A 103 3.37 -0.79 -16.88
N ALA A 104 2.27 -0.62 -17.60
CA ALA A 104 1.64 -1.70 -18.35
C ALA A 104 2.49 -2.18 -19.54
N ASP A 105 3.32 -1.29 -20.10
CA ASP A 105 4.18 -1.56 -21.26
C ASP A 105 5.53 -2.20 -20.88
N LEU A 106 5.81 -2.39 -19.59
CA LEU A 106 7.03 -3.05 -19.12
C LEU A 106 7.06 -4.53 -19.50
N ASP A 107 8.29 -5.08 -19.66
CA ASP A 107 8.45 -6.53 -19.85
C ASP A 107 8.02 -7.29 -18.57
N PRO A 108 6.89 -8.01 -18.59
CA PRO A 108 6.42 -8.77 -17.43
C PRO A 108 7.40 -9.87 -17.03
N ASN A 109 8.22 -10.37 -17.97
CA ASN A 109 9.21 -11.39 -17.67
C ASN A 109 10.39 -10.85 -16.85
N ALA A 110 10.57 -9.54 -16.76
CA ALA A 110 11.58 -8.95 -15.89
C ALA A 110 11.26 -9.09 -14.40
N TYR A 111 10.00 -9.35 -14.04
CA TYR A 111 9.53 -9.35 -12.66
C TYR A 111 8.90 -10.68 -12.24
N ARG A 112 8.89 -10.94 -10.94
CA ARG A 112 8.00 -11.93 -10.34
C ARG A 112 6.57 -11.37 -10.25
N PRO A 113 5.53 -12.22 -10.17
CA PRO A 113 4.15 -11.78 -10.01
C PRO A 113 3.95 -10.74 -8.89
N PHE A 114 3.11 -9.73 -9.16
CA PHE A 114 2.82 -8.64 -8.22
C PHE A 114 1.41 -8.09 -8.38
N ASN A 115 0.95 -7.38 -7.35
CA ASN A 115 -0.13 -6.41 -7.36
C ASN A 115 0.46 -5.02 -7.08
N LEU A 116 0.15 -4.03 -7.88
CA LEU A 116 0.59 -2.66 -7.68
C LEU A 116 -0.62 -1.72 -7.71
N LEU A 117 -0.81 -0.94 -6.64
CA LEU A 117 -1.67 0.22 -6.66
C LEU A 117 -0.90 1.41 -7.23
N VAL A 118 -1.54 2.16 -8.12
CA VAL A 118 -1.14 3.51 -8.50
C VAL A 118 -2.38 4.39 -8.44
N ALA A 119 -2.36 5.46 -7.65
CA ALA A 119 -3.52 6.31 -7.43
C ALA A 119 -3.14 7.77 -7.20
N ASP A 120 -4.06 8.67 -7.50
CA ASP A 120 -3.99 10.10 -7.22
C ASP A 120 -5.34 10.65 -6.76
N THR A 121 -5.56 11.96 -6.86
CA THR A 121 -6.80 12.61 -6.45
C THR A 121 -8.00 12.26 -7.35
N ILE A 122 -7.77 11.78 -8.56
CA ILE A 122 -8.78 11.57 -9.60
C ILE A 122 -8.97 10.09 -9.86
N ASP A 123 -7.87 9.37 -10.07
CA ASP A 123 -7.87 7.99 -10.53
C ASP A 123 -7.18 7.03 -9.55
N ALA A 124 -7.57 5.76 -9.60
CA ALA A 124 -6.86 4.69 -8.95
C ALA A 124 -6.87 3.44 -9.84
N TYR A 125 -5.70 2.86 -10.00
CA TYR A 125 -5.47 1.69 -10.84
C TYR A 125 -4.81 0.58 -10.02
N TRP A 126 -5.25 -0.64 -10.28
CA TRP A 126 -4.61 -1.86 -9.85
C TRP A 126 -3.95 -2.51 -11.05
N LEU A 127 -2.62 -2.57 -11.04
CA LEU A 127 -1.83 -3.29 -12.03
C LEU A 127 -1.55 -4.70 -11.49
N ARG A 128 -1.98 -5.68 -12.26
CA ARG A 128 -1.88 -7.09 -11.93
C ARG A 128 -0.91 -7.79 -12.87
N HIS A 129 0.16 -8.33 -12.32
CA HIS A 129 1.01 -9.30 -13.02
C HIS A 129 0.83 -10.68 -12.38
N GLY A 130 0.17 -11.60 -13.09
CA GLY A 130 -0.14 -12.95 -12.60
C GLY A 130 0.95 -14.00 -12.88
N GLY A 131 1.98 -13.66 -13.65
CA GLY A 131 2.95 -14.61 -14.17
C GLY A 131 2.54 -15.23 -15.52
N ASP A 132 1.53 -14.67 -16.14
CA ASP A 132 0.90 -15.11 -17.39
C ASP A 132 1.38 -14.33 -18.63
N GLY A 133 2.46 -13.56 -18.50
CA GLY A 133 3.12 -12.88 -19.62
C GLY A 133 2.58 -11.50 -19.94
N GLU A 134 1.73 -10.91 -19.08
CA GLU A 134 1.25 -9.54 -19.26
C GLU A 134 1.02 -8.84 -17.91
N ILE A 135 1.03 -7.49 -17.94
CA ILE A 135 0.64 -6.61 -16.84
C ILE A 135 -0.72 -6.01 -17.20
N ARG A 136 -1.77 -6.43 -16.50
CA ARG A 136 -3.13 -5.93 -16.72
C ARG A 136 -3.43 -4.75 -15.83
N VAL A 137 -4.03 -3.72 -16.40
CA VAL A 137 -4.48 -2.51 -15.67
C VAL A 137 -5.98 -2.58 -15.45
N HIS A 138 -6.39 -2.45 -14.20
CA HIS A 138 -7.78 -2.40 -13.79
C HIS A 138 -8.05 -1.09 -13.06
N THR A 139 -9.11 -0.39 -13.43
CA THR A 139 -9.58 0.76 -12.66
C THR A 139 -10.19 0.28 -11.35
N ILE A 140 -9.80 0.87 -10.22
CA ILE A 140 -10.44 0.62 -8.94
C ILE A 140 -11.67 1.53 -8.85
N PRO A 141 -12.89 1.00 -8.69
CA PRO A 141 -14.11 1.81 -8.65
C PRO A 141 -14.21 2.67 -7.37
N PRO A 142 -15.13 3.65 -7.29
CA PRO A 142 -15.45 4.32 -6.03
C PRO A 142 -15.94 3.34 -4.97
N GLY A 143 -15.62 3.62 -3.70
CA GLY A 143 -15.97 2.78 -2.56
C GLY A 143 -14.74 2.28 -1.81
N LEU A 144 -14.98 1.40 -0.84
CA LEU A 144 -13.92 0.78 -0.04
C LEU A 144 -13.59 -0.61 -0.57
N HIS A 145 -12.31 -0.81 -0.83
CA HIS A 145 -11.71 -2.02 -1.40
C HIS A 145 -10.53 -2.50 -0.57
N MET A 146 -10.22 -3.79 -0.68
CA MET A 146 -9.01 -4.38 -0.09
C MET A 146 -8.22 -5.16 -1.14
N LEU A 147 -6.90 -5.03 -1.07
CA LEU A 147 -5.95 -5.74 -1.93
C LEU A 147 -4.86 -6.37 -1.07
N SER A 148 -4.50 -7.60 -1.40
CA SER A 148 -3.39 -8.33 -0.78
C SER A 148 -2.59 -9.07 -1.86
N ASP A 149 -2.28 -10.34 -1.66
CA ASP A 149 -1.51 -11.17 -2.59
C ASP A 149 -2.36 -11.95 -3.62
N THR A 150 -3.67 -11.73 -3.62
CA THR A 150 -4.64 -12.28 -4.57
C THR A 150 -5.32 -11.18 -5.40
N GLU A 151 -6.57 -11.36 -5.79
CA GLU A 151 -7.34 -10.37 -6.55
C GLU A 151 -7.91 -9.27 -5.63
N LEU A 152 -8.32 -8.13 -6.23
CA LEU A 152 -9.02 -7.06 -5.50
C LEU A 152 -10.33 -7.60 -4.92
N ASP A 153 -10.58 -7.33 -3.62
CA ASP A 153 -11.77 -7.76 -2.88
C ASP A 153 -12.00 -9.28 -2.89
N ASP A 154 -10.96 -10.08 -3.04
CA ASP A 154 -11.07 -11.55 -3.12
C ASP A 154 -11.64 -12.14 -1.83
N SER A 155 -12.91 -12.55 -1.88
CA SER A 155 -13.59 -13.20 -0.76
C SER A 155 -13.00 -14.58 -0.40
N GLY A 156 -12.21 -15.18 -1.28
CA GLY A 156 -11.46 -16.41 -1.01
C GLY A 156 -10.24 -16.16 -0.10
N HIS A 157 -9.70 -14.94 -0.12
CA HIS A 157 -8.56 -14.60 0.72
C HIS A 157 -9.00 -14.42 2.20
N PRO A 158 -8.41 -15.16 3.16
CA PRO A 158 -8.90 -15.21 4.55
C PRO A 158 -8.96 -13.84 5.23
N ARG A 159 -7.94 -12.98 5.02
CA ARG A 159 -7.88 -11.64 5.61
C ARG A 159 -8.90 -10.69 4.98
N ILE A 160 -9.04 -10.68 3.67
CA ILE A 160 -10.02 -9.84 2.96
C ILE A 160 -11.44 -10.24 3.41
N ARG A 161 -11.75 -11.55 3.46
CA ARG A 161 -13.02 -12.06 3.96
C ARG A 161 -13.32 -11.62 5.41
N SER A 162 -12.29 -11.58 6.27
CA SER A 162 -12.45 -11.22 7.68
C SER A 162 -12.60 -9.70 7.89
N TYR A 163 -11.94 -8.87 7.07
CA TYR A 163 -11.79 -7.46 7.38
C TYR A 163 -12.47 -6.49 6.42
N LEU A 164 -12.75 -6.87 5.17
CA LEU A 164 -13.37 -5.96 4.19
C LEU A 164 -14.68 -5.35 4.73
N GLN A 165 -15.56 -6.18 5.30
CA GLN A 165 -16.83 -5.69 5.83
C GLN A 165 -16.63 -4.89 7.13
N ARG A 166 -15.61 -5.20 7.93
CA ARG A 166 -15.30 -4.41 9.14
C ARG A 166 -14.85 -2.99 8.77
N PHE A 167 -13.97 -2.84 7.77
CA PHE A 167 -13.57 -1.53 7.26
C PHE A 167 -14.73 -0.77 6.62
N ARG A 168 -15.62 -1.45 5.89
CA ARG A 168 -16.84 -0.84 5.30
C ARG A 168 -17.82 -0.32 6.36
N SER A 169 -17.85 -0.95 7.53
CA SER A 169 -18.76 -0.57 8.64
C SER A 169 -18.08 0.35 9.67
N ALA A 170 -16.78 0.53 9.60
CA ALA A 170 -16.04 1.39 10.52
C ALA A 170 -16.29 2.87 10.21
N GLU A 171 -16.10 3.71 11.22
CA GLU A 171 -16.04 5.15 11.03
C GLU A 171 -14.94 5.51 10.03
N ILE A 172 -15.30 6.31 9.02
CA ILE A 172 -14.34 6.76 8.02
C ILE A 172 -13.44 7.82 8.65
N PRO A 173 -12.11 7.72 8.49
CA PRO A 173 -11.20 8.74 9.02
C PRO A 173 -11.53 10.16 8.54
N ASP A 174 -11.37 11.11 9.46
CA ASP A 174 -11.37 12.54 9.16
C ASP A 174 -9.94 13.10 9.29
N PRO A 175 -9.18 13.17 8.18
CA PRO A 175 -7.80 13.64 8.21
C PRO A 175 -7.65 15.10 8.59
N GLN A 176 -8.72 15.91 8.45
CA GLN A 176 -8.70 17.34 8.83
C GLN A 176 -8.64 17.52 10.34
N HIS A 177 -9.30 16.65 11.10
CA HIS A 177 -9.37 16.68 12.55
C HIS A 177 -8.49 15.61 13.21
N ASP A 178 -7.64 14.92 12.43
CA ASP A 178 -6.74 13.86 12.87
C ASP A 178 -7.48 12.67 13.51
N HIS A 179 -8.67 12.37 13.05
CA HIS A 179 -9.48 11.25 13.51
C HIS A 179 -9.24 10.01 12.67
N TRP A 180 -8.38 9.11 13.16
CA TRP A 180 -7.97 7.88 12.47
C TRP A 180 -8.28 6.61 13.27
N GLN A 181 -8.74 6.73 14.51
CA GLN A 181 -8.76 5.68 15.51
C GLN A 181 -9.41 4.39 15.02
N ALA A 182 -10.58 4.47 14.36
CA ALA A 182 -11.28 3.28 13.89
C ALA A 182 -10.45 2.44 12.90
N TRP A 183 -9.68 3.10 12.03
CA TRP A 183 -8.82 2.40 11.08
C TRP A 183 -7.50 1.95 11.72
N GLN A 184 -6.95 2.70 12.68
CA GLN A 184 -5.81 2.27 13.48
C GLN A 184 -6.12 1.00 14.26
N ASP A 185 -7.28 0.93 14.91
CA ASP A 185 -7.73 -0.26 15.64
C ASP A 185 -7.89 -1.49 14.73
N LEU A 186 -8.41 -1.29 13.51
CA LEU A 186 -8.53 -2.37 12.55
C LEU A 186 -7.17 -2.83 12.02
N LEU A 187 -6.22 -1.91 11.75
CA LEU A 187 -4.86 -2.26 11.36
C LEU A 187 -4.13 -3.02 12.48
N ALA A 188 -4.37 -2.65 13.74
CA ALA A 188 -3.80 -3.28 14.93
C ALA A 188 -4.44 -4.63 15.29
N SER A 189 -5.59 -4.97 14.69
CA SER A 189 -6.39 -6.13 15.09
C SER A 189 -5.71 -7.45 14.75
N ARG A 190 -5.58 -8.31 15.77
CA ARG A 190 -5.14 -9.71 15.65
C ARG A 190 -6.31 -10.70 15.63
N THR A 191 -7.57 -10.18 15.58
CA THR A 191 -8.77 -11.01 15.69
C THR A 191 -9.13 -11.60 14.32
N TYR A 192 -9.32 -12.90 14.27
CA TYR A 192 -9.82 -13.66 13.13
C TYR A 192 -10.79 -14.75 13.61
N SER A 193 -11.56 -15.36 12.71
CA SER A 193 -12.47 -16.45 13.14
C SER A 193 -11.67 -17.67 13.61
N ALA A 194 -12.19 -18.42 14.57
CA ALA A 194 -11.52 -19.60 15.15
C ALA A 194 -11.24 -20.71 14.10
N GLU A 195 -11.97 -20.70 12.99
CA GLU A 195 -11.83 -21.66 11.88
C GLU A 195 -10.83 -21.18 10.83
N ALA A 196 -10.35 -19.92 10.91
CA ALA A 196 -9.43 -19.34 9.94
C ALA A 196 -7.97 -19.56 10.37
N ASP A 197 -7.08 -19.60 9.39
CA ASP A 197 -5.64 -19.57 9.63
C ASP A 197 -5.23 -18.24 10.30
N PRO A 198 -4.23 -18.24 11.21
CA PRO A 198 -3.69 -17.02 11.83
C PRO A 198 -3.30 -15.91 10.85
N THR A 199 -2.96 -16.25 9.61
CA THR A 199 -2.69 -15.28 8.52
C THR A 199 -3.91 -14.44 8.13
N ALA A 200 -5.10 -14.81 8.60
CA ALA A 200 -6.32 -14.01 8.45
C ALA A 200 -6.35 -12.76 9.35
N ALA A 201 -5.47 -12.67 10.37
CA ALA A 201 -5.35 -11.45 11.17
C ALA A 201 -4.84 -10.27 10.34
N MET A 202 -5.31 -9.05 10.66
CA MET A 202 -4.80 -7.85 10.01
C MET A 202 -3.38 -7.53 10.45
N ASN A 203 -3.11 -7.60 11.74
CA ASN A 203 -1.79 -7.50 12.34
C ASN A 203 -1.26 -8.91 12.61
N LEU A 204 -0.28 -9.34 11.83
CA LEU A 204 0.32 -10.66 11.99
C LEU A 204 1.29 -10.67 13.18
N GLU A 205 1.13 -11.62 14.05
CA GLU A 205 2.14 -11.93 15.05
C GLU A 205 3.40 -12.48 14.38
N GLU A 206 4.56 -12.14 14.96
CA GLU A 206 5.85 -12.65 14.47
C GLU A 206 5.92 -14.17 14.58
N ARG A 207 6.16 -14.81 13.46
CA ARG A 207 6.33 -16.26 13.37
C ARG A 207 7.77 -16.67 13.72
N PRO A 208 8.05 -17.96 13.96
CA PRO A 208 9.40 -18.44 14.24
C PRO A 208 10.44 -18.12 13.16
N ASP A 209 10.01 -17.93 11.90
CA ASP A 209 10.86 -17.51 10.79
C ASP A 209 11.11 -15.98 10.75
N GLY A 210 10.58 -15.24 11.72
CA GLY A 210 10.68 -13.78 11.84
C GLY A 210 9.70 -13.02 10.95
N PHE A 211 8.76 -13.70 10.24
CA PHE A 211 7.76 -13.06 9.41
C PHE A 211 6.57 -12.56 10.22
N GLY A 212 6.17 -11.33 10.01
CA GLY A 212 5.03 -10.71 10.69
C GLY A 212 4.77 -9.31 10.18
N THR A 213 3.83 -8.59 10.80
CA THR A 213 3.61 -7.17 10.49
C THR A 213 4.77 -6.34 11.06
N VAL A 214 5.45 -5.61 10.19
CA VAL A 214 6.68 -4.85 10.55
C VAL A 214 6.51 -3.34 10.46
N SER A 215 5.48 -2.86 9.80
CA SER A 215 5.10 -1.44 9.80
C SER A 215 3.68 -1.25 9.30
N SER A 216 3.10 -0.08 9.58
CA SER A 216 1.77 0.29 9.13
C SER A 216 1.74 1.73 8.64
N ALA A 217 0.80 2.03 7.75
CA ALA A 217 0.65 3.37 7.19
C ALA A 217 -0.83 3.76 7.03
N LEU A 218 -1.09 5.04 7.20
CA LEU A 218 -2.36 5.68 6.87
C LEU A 218 -2.05 6.90 5.99
N ILE A 219 -2.70 6.99 4.84
CA ILE A 219 -2.50 8.10 3.89
C ILE A 219 -3.85 8.70 3.54
N ALA A 220 -3.88 10.05 3.48
CA ALA A 220 -4.99 10.78 2.91
C ALA A 220 -4.48 11.76 1.86
N VAL A 221 -5.07 11.70 0.69
CA VAL A 221 -4.80 12.58 -0.44
C VAL A 221 -5.94 13.59 -0.55
N PRO A 222 -5.66 14.91 -0.47
CA PRO A 222 -6.68 15.95 -0.58
C PRO A 222 -7.09 16.18 -2.04
N ALA A 223 -8.29 16.69 -2.25
CA ALA A 223 -8.77 17.10 -3.57
C ALA A 223 -7.93 18.26 -4.13
N TYR A 224 -7.62 18.19 -5.44
CA TYR A 224 -6.90 19.25 -6.14
C TYR A 224 -7.46 19.43 -7.56
N PRO A 225 -7.64 20.65 -8.03
CA PRO A 225 -7.69 21.90 -7.25
C PRO A 225 -9.00 22.03 -6.45
N GLY A 226 -9.00 22.86 -5.43
CA GLY A 226 -10.23 23.26 -4.72
C GLY A 226 -10.22 23.06 -3.21
N PHE A 227 -9.49 22.10 -2.70
CA PHE A 227 -9.33 21.91 -1.26
C PHE A 227 -7.90 22.23 -0.83
N ALA A 228 -7.74 23.34 -0.07
CA ALA A 228 -6.44 23.86 0.33
C ALA A 228 -5.87 23.11 1.55
N SER A 229 -5.71 21.80 1.42
CA SER A 229 -5.08 20.97 2.44
C SER A 229 -3.85 20.27 1.89
N LEU A 230 -2.93 19.91 2.77
CA LEU A 230 -1.77 19.08 2.44
C LEU A 230 -2.14 17.59 2.60
N PRO A 231 -1.51 16.70 1.84
CA PRO A 231 -1.64 15.28 2.09
C PRO A 231 -1.21 14.92 3.52
N ARG A 232 -1.77 13.85 4.05
CA ARG A 232 -1.43 13.31 5.37
C ARG A 232 -0.84 11.93 5.18
N TRP A 233 0.25 11.65 5.88
CA TRP A 233 0.81 10.32 5.99
C TRP A 233 1.20 10.07 7.44
N LEU A 234 0.58 9.08 8.06
CA LEU A 234 0.94 8.56 9.38
C LEU A 234 1.62 7.21 9.19
N HIS A 235 2.69 6.96 9.93
CA HIS A 235 3.48 5.74 9.85
C HIS A 235 3.77 5.17 11.25
N ALA A 236 3.61 3.86 11.42
CA ALA A 236 4.05 3.12 12.59
C ALA A 236 5.27 2.26 12.21
N GLU A 237 6.40 2.48 12.87
CA GLU A 237 7.68 1.77 12.63
C GLU A 237 7.71 0.36 13.23
N GLY A 238 6.55 -0.28 13.36
CA GLY A 238 6.40 -1.62 13.91
C GLY A 238 4.96 -2.09 13.84
N PRO A 239 4.65 -3.22 14.50
CA PRO A 239 3.27 -3.68 14.63
C PRO A 239 2.40 -2.60 15.28
N PRO A 240 1.26 -2.23 14.66
CA PRO A 240 0.48 -1.04 15.05
C PRO A 240 -0.25 -1.18 16.40
N ASP A 241 -0.25 -2.35 17.01
CA ASP A 241 -0.70 -2.56 18.39
C ASP A 241 0.37 -2.22 19.45
N ARG A 242 1.61 -1.94 19.03
CA ARG A 242 2.78 -1.69 19.91
C ARG A 242 3.51 -0.40 19.58
N PHE A 243 3.37 0.10 18.35
CA PHE A 243 4.05 1.29 17.85
C PHE A 243 3.01 2.34 17.48
N PRO A 244 3.18 3.60 17.92
CA PRO A 244 2.28 4.68 17.58
C PRO A 244 2.39 5.04 16.09
N PHE A 245 1.33 5.63 15.56
CA PHE A 245 1.34 6.26 14.25
C PHE A 245 1.87 7.69 14.38
N GLU A 246 3.00 7.97 13.77
CA GLU A 246 3.65 9.28 13.75
C GLU A 246 3.50 9.94 12.35
N PRO A 247 3.33 11.26 12.29
CA PRO A 247 3.25 11.95 11.00
C PRO A 247 4.58 11.95 10.29
N ILE A 248 4.54 11.66 8.98
CA ILE A 248 5.70 11.78 8.08
C ILE A 248 5.82 13.20 7.57
N ASP A 249 7.04 13.76 7.60
CA ASP A 249 7.33 15.05 6.95
C ASP A 249 7.33 14.87 5.42
N LEU A 250 6.34 15.48 4.78
CA LEU A 250 6.18 15.45 3.32
C LEU A 250 6.79 16.66 2.62
N LYS A 251 7.28 17.65 3.39
CA LYS A 251 7.82 18.90 2.83
C LYS A 251 9.33 18.84 2.58
N GLY A 252 10.05 17.98 3.31
CA GLY A 252 11.50 17.82 3.23
C GLY A 252 12.27 18.93 3.91
#